data_3081e3a8c224499b7d61ab8badefc419
#
_entry.id   3081e3a8c224499b7d61ab8badefc419
#
_cell.length_a   1.000
_cell.length_b   1.000
_cell.length_c   1.000
_cell.angle_alpha   90.00
_cell.angle_beta   90.00
_cell.angle_gamma   90.00
#
_symmetry.space_group_name_H-M   'P 1'
#
loop_
_entity.id
_entity.type
_entity.pdbx_description
1 polymer ?
#
loop_
_entity_poly.entity_id
_entity_poly.type
_entity_poly.pdbx_seq_one_letter_code
_entity_poly.pdbx_strand_id
1 'polypeptide(L)' 'MKLVRFEDIHGNETFVNAERVNFISDFGSGKTELNFGGKEATVYVEMSVAAVAKALLKAAVDK' A
#
# COMPACT_ATOMS: atom_id res chain seq x y z
N MET A 1 4.18 14.19 5.05
CA MET A 1 4.41 12.81 4.61
C MET A 1 3.84 11.84 5.62
N LYS A 2 3.08 10.86 5.16
CA LYS A 2 2.44 9.88 6.02
C LYS A 2 2.93 8.49 5.64
N LEU A 3 3.94 8.00 6.34
CA LEU A 3 4.54 6.71 6.03
C LEU A 3 3.80 5.57 6.72
N VAL A 4 3.49 4.53 5.96
CA VAL A 4 2.86 3.31 6.46
C VAL A 4 3.78 2.14 6.11
N ARG A 5 4.04 1.29 7.10
CA ARG A 5 4.90 0.14 6.92
C ARG A 5 4.10 -1.03 6.37
N PHE A 6 4.65 -1.64 5.33
CA PHE A 6 4.11 -2.89 4.77
C PHE A 6 5.26 -3.86 4.54
N GLU A 7 4.90 -5.12 4.38
CA GLU A 7 5.84 -6.13 3.90
C GLU A 7 5.50 -6.40 2.44
N ASP A 8 6.48 -6.27 1.55
CA ASP A 8 6.21 -6.51 0.13
C ASP A 8 6.16 -8.02 -0.16
N ILE A 9 5.88 -8.37 -1.42
CA ILE A 9 5.72 -9.78 -1.78
C ILE A 9 7.02 -10.58 -1.76
N HIS A 10 8.15 -9.89 -1.57
CA HIS A 10 9.45 -10.54 -1.44
C HIS A 10 9.92 -10.59 0.00
N GLY A 11 9.05 -10.19 0.95
CA GLY A 11 9.37 -10.23 2.36
C GLY A 11 10.18 -9.04 2.86
N ASN A 12 10.29 -7.98 2.06
CA ASN A 12 11.03 -6.79 2.44
C ASN A 12 10.15 -5.79 3.16
N GLU A 13 10.69 -5.19 4.22
CA GLU A 13 10.01 -4.10 4.89
C GLU A 13 9.97 -2.89 3.95
N THR A 14 8.78 -2.33 3.75
CA THR A 14 8.58 -1.26 2.79
C THR A 14 7.73 -0.17 3.42
N PHE A 15 8.19 1.07 3.37
CA PHE A 15 7.41 2.22 3.84
C PHE A 15 6.87 2.96 2.63
N VAL A 16 5.56 3.17 2.62
CA VAL A 16 4.91 3.90 1.53
C VAL A 16 4.31 5.18 2.06
N ASN A 17 4.32 6.22 1.23
CA ASN A 17 3.71 7.48 1.58
C ASN A 17 2.22 7.43 1.23
N ALA A 18 1.37 7.34 2.25
CA ALA A 18 -0.07 7.20 2.05
C ALA A 18 -0.65 8.37 1.25
N GLU A 19 -0.01 9.53 1.30
CA GLU A 19 -0.49 10.71 0.57
C GLU A 19 -0.22 10.64 -0.93
N ARG A 20 0.62 9.69 -1.36
CA ARG A 20 0.97 9.54 -2.76
C ARG A 20 0.30 8.36 -3.42
N VAL A 21 -0.45 7.55 -2.67
CA VAL A 21 -1.13 6.40 -3.23
C VAL A 21 -2.30 6.88 -4.09
N ASN A 22 -2.27 6.52 -5.36
CA ASN A 22 -3.29 6.90 -6.32
C ASN A 22 -4.48 5.93 -6.26
N PHE A 23 -4.21 4.63 -6.33
CA PHE A 23 -5.24 3.62 -6.14
C PHE A 23 -4.62 2.32 -5.64
N ILE A 24 -5.46 1.45 -5.10
CA ILE A 24 -5.07 0.10 -4.72
C ILE A 24 -6.02 -0.87 -5.40
N SER A 25 -5.54 -2.08 -5.68
CA SER A 25 -6.39 -3.11 -6.23
C SER A 25 -5.96 -4.49 -5.75
N ASP A 26 -6.93 -5.39 -5.73
CA ASP A 26 -6.70 -6.76 -5.33
C ASP A 26 -5.85 -7.46 -6.40
N PHE A 27 -4.71 -8.00 -5.99
CA PHE A 27 -3.81 -8.70 -6.89
C PHE A 27 -3.99 -10.21 -6.82
N GLY A 28 -4.88 -10.67 -5.93
CA GLY A 28 -5.14 -12.10 -5.73
C GLY A 28 -4.27 -12.71 -4.64
N SER A 29 -4.72 -13.82 -4.10
CA SER A 29 -3.98 -14.60 -3.08
C SER A 29 -3.58 -13.77 -1.86
N GLY A 30 -4.41 -12.83 -1.45
CA GLY A 30 -4.14 -12.02 -0.29
C GLY A 30 -3.08 -10.94 -0.51
N LYS A 31 -2.83 -10.58 -1.76
CA LYS A 31 -1.86 -9.55 -2.12
C LYS A 31 -2.57 -8.34 -2.71
N THR A 32 -1.96 -7.19 -2.56
CA THR A 32 -2.54 -5.93 -3.02
C THR A 32 -1.50 -5.13 -3.81
N GLU A 33 -1.96 -4.53 -4.89
CA GLU A 33 -1.17 -3.62 -5.70
C GLU A 33 -1.45 -2.19 -5.24
N LEU A 34 -0.38 -1.44 -4.96
CA LEU A 34 -0.49 -0.02 -4.65
C LEU A 34 0.14 0.76 -5.81
N ASN A 35 -0.61 1.69 -6.38
CA ASN A 35 -0.13 2.49 -7.50
C ASN A 35 0.09 3.93 -7.05
N PHE A 36 1.22 4.50 -7.44
CA PHE A 36 1.63 5.85 -7.05
C PHE A 36 1.56 6.84 -8.21
N GLY A 37 0.80 6.49 -9.25
CA GLY A 37 0.51 7.42 -10.33
C GLY A 37 1.33 7.26 -11.60
N GLY A 38 2.29 6.34 -11.62
CA GLY A 38 3.11 6.09 -12.80
C GLY A 38 3.04 4.65 -13.22
N LYS A 39 3.46 4.35 -14.45
CA LYS A 39 3.47 2.98 -14.95
C LYS A 39 4.36 2.07 -14.14
N GLU A 40 5.48 2.61 -13.65
CA GLU A 40 6.46 1.84 -12.89
C GLU A 40 6.44 2.14 -11.40
N ALA A 41 5.51 3.01 -10.99
CA ALA A 41 5.40 3.39 -9.60
C ALA A 41 4.36 2.51 -8.90
N THR A 42 4.67 1.22 -8.81
CA THR A 42 3.76 0.22 -8.26
C THR A 42 4.50 -0.65 -7.24
N VAL A 43 3.83 -0.92 -6.13
CA VAL A 43 4.36 -1.79 -5.08
C VAL A 43 3.31 -2.87 -4.80
N TYR A 44 3.77 -4.10 -4.62
CA TYR A 44 2.90 -5.23 -4.29
C TYR A 44 3.18 -5.64 -2.86
N VAL A 45 2.13 -5.74 -2.04
CA VAL A 45 2.28 -6.05 -0.63
C VAL A 45 1.53 -7.32 -0.24
N GLU A 46 2.04 -8.01 0.78
CA GLU A 46 1.48 -9.26 1.31
C GLU A 46 0.38 -8.97 2.31
N MET A 47 -0.71 -8.37 1.83
CA MET A 47 -1.82 -8.00 2.68
C MET A 47 -3.05 -7.82 1.81
N SER A 48 -4.21 -8.18 2.34
CA SER A 48 -5.45 -8.07 1.58
C SER A 48 -5.78 -6.61 1.28
N VAL A 49 -6.54 -6.38 0.20
CA VAL A 49 -6.89 -5.01 -0.19
C VAL A 49 -7.68 -4.30 0.91
N ALA A 50 -8.52 -5.03 1.64
CA ALA A 50 -9.28 -4.44 2.75
C ALA A 50 -8.35 -3.98 3.87
N ALA A 51 -7.35 -4.80 4.21
CA ALA A 51 -6.40 -4.44 5.26
C ALA A 51 -5.51 -3.27 4.85
N VAL A 52 -5.09 -3.24 3.57
CA VAL A 52 -4.30 -2.13 3.05
C VAL A 52 -5.11 -0.84 3.09
N ALA A 53 -6.36 -0.90 2.64
CA ALA A 53 -7.24 0.27 2.65
C ALA A 53 -7.39 0.81 4.07
N LYS A 54 -7.60 -0.08 5.04
CA LYS A 54 -7.76 0.31 6.43
C LYS A 54 -6.50 1.01 6.96
N ALA A 55 -5.33 0.46 6.66
CA ALA A 55 -4.07 1.03 7.11
C ALA A 55 -3.83 2.41 6.50
N LEU A 56 -4.13 2.57 5.21
CA LEU A 56 -3.95 3.86 4.53
C LEU A 56 -4.94 4.91 5.06
N LEU A 57 -6.19 4.51 5.29
CA LEU A 57 -7.19 5.43 5.83
C LEU A 57 -6.83 5.87 7.24
N LYS A 58 -6.32 4.97 8.06
CA LYS A 58 -5.89 5.31 9.41
C LYS A 58 -4.75 6.34 9.36
N ALA A 59 -3.79 6.14 8.50
CA ALA A 59 -2.68 7.07 8.35
C ALA A 59 -3.17 8.44 7.87
N ALA A 60 -4.18 8.46 6.99
CA ALA A 60 -4.69 9.70 6.44
C ALA A 60 -5.36 10.58 7.51
N VAL A 61 -5.97 9.97 8.54
CA VAL A 61 -6.65 10.74 9.58
C VAL A 61 -5.81 10.95 10.83
N ASP A 62 -4.70 10.26 10.96
CA ASP A 62 -3.79 10.42 12.09
C ASP A 62 -3.02 11.72 11.95
N LYS A 63 -2.86 12.40 13.05
CA LYS A 63 -2.17 13.69 13.06
C LYS A 63 -0.79 13.58 13.68
#